data_b05980c81b4f67cad9864092c4389b7d
#
_entry.id   b05980c81b4f67cad9864092c4389b7d
#
_cell.length_a   1.000
_cell.length_b   1.000
_cell.length_c   1.000
_cell.angle_alpha   90.00
_cell.angle_beta   90.00
_cell.angle_gamma   90.00
#
_symmetry.space_group_name_H-M   'P 1'
#
loop_
_entity.id
_entity.type
_entity.pdbx_description
1 polymer ?
#
loop_
_entity_poly.entity_id
_entity_poly.type
_entity_poly.pdbx_seq_one_letter_code
_entity_poly.pdbx_strand_id
1 'polypeptide(L)'
;MKKLVLIVVLFVNNAFSQGCSDAGICSINHGFTTEEKSFKNHIEIAAIFGTGESDVRYVSPYVSYTKRFNDSFSFTSKVTFSMAHGSFGTRSQFGDAFLIGNYTFKEKNKKQWGALLGWKFPFTASNLKINGYSLPLDYQSSLGTVDLFLGTNLSYKKWDFNAALQIPVFNLNKNSYFKEYGRTDDFPSTNLFERKSDALLRATYSIKTTNKKFTFKPNVLFIYHLGEDSFENILGQRESIKGSDGLTINGNLITSYNISKQSSLELSLATPFVVRDVRPDGLTRSFVAGLQYRYSF
;
A
#
# COMPACT_ATOMS: atom_id res chain seq x y z
N MET A 1 -5.08 15.29 -33.60
CA MET A 1 -5.18 14.35 -32.49
C MET A 1 -4.42 13.01 -32.69
N LYS A 2 -3.46 12.91 -33.63
CA LYS A 2 -2.71 11.65 -33.91
C LYS A 2 -1.24 11.66 -33.44
N LYS A 3 -0.79 12.70 -32.71
CA LYS A 3 0.62 12.84 -32.27
C LYS A 3 0.86 12.61 -30.77
N LEU A 4 -0.17 12.29 -29.99
CA LEU A 4 -0.04 12.08 -28.53
C LEU A 4 0.13 10.60 -28.12
N VAL A 5 -0.06 9.68 -29.05
CA VAL A 5 0.01 8.23 -28.77
C VAL A 5 1.45 7.67 -28.91
N LEU A 6 2.35 8.40 -29.54
CA LEU A 6 3.70 7.90 -29.87
C LEU A 6 4.76 8.11 -28.77
N ILE A 7 4.46 8.84 -27.68
CA ILE A 7 5.43 9.13 -26.60
C ILE A 7 5.43 8.08 -25.50
N VAL A 8 4.40 7.22 -25.44
CA VAL A 8 4.28 6.19 -24.38
C VAL A 8 5.10 4.92 -24.66
N VAL A 9 5.60 4.71 -25.88
CA VAL A 9 6.21 3.42 -26.28
C VAL A 9 7.75 3.39 -26.18
N LEU A 10 8.43 4.48 -25.85
CA LEU A 10 9.91 4.58 -25.95
C LEU A 10 10.67 4.53 -24.60
N PHE A 11 10.04 4.20 -23.48
CA PHE A 11 10.74 4.02 -22.18
C PHE A 11 10.61 2.59 -21.62
N VAL A 12 10.78 1.57 -22.47
CA VAL A 12 10.90 0.19 -21.99
C VAL A 12 12.35 -0.24 -22.15
N ASN A 13 13.23 0.24 -21.27
CA ASN A 13 14.54 -0.38 -21.06
C ASN A 13 14.93 -0.23 -19.58
N ASN A 14 14.96 -1.37 -18.87
CA ASN A 14 15.53 -1.56 -17.53
C ASN A 14 14.88 -0.75 -16.38
N ALA A 15 13.56 -0.76 -16.29
CA ALA A 15 12.88 -0.32 -15.07
C ALA A 15 12.75 -1.52 -14.12
N PHE A 16 13.70 -1.69 -13.21
CA PHE A 16 13.45 -2.42 -11.98
C PHE A 16 12.48 -1.58 -11.16
N SER A 17 11.27 -2.04 -10.99
CA SER A 17 10.19 -1.18 -10.56
C SER A 17 9.44 -1.72 -9.33
N GLN A 18 9.01 -0.82 -8.42
CA GLN A 18 8.28 -1.14 -7.20
C GLN A 18 6.90 -0.53 -7.16
N GLY A 19 5.92 -1.34 -6.80
CA GLY A 19 4.58 -0.89 -6.42
C GLY A 19 4.45 -0.68 -4.91
N CYS A 20 3.41 0.04 -4.52
CA CYS A 20 3.04 0.26 -3.12
C CYS A 20 2.64 -1.04 -2.42
N SER A 21 3.11 -1.25 -1.21
CA SER A 21 2.82 -2.45 -0.44
C SER A 21 1.41 -2.46 0.17
N ASP A 22 0.85 -3.66 0.40
CA ASP A 22 -0.43 -3.83 1.10
C ASP A 22 -0.33 -3.54 2.60
N ALA A 23 0.86 -3.63 3.17
CA ALA A 23 1.08 -3.52 4.61
C ALA A 23 1.33 -2.07 5.07
N GLY A 24 1.25 -1.09 4.17
CA GLY A 24 1.59 0.29 4.48
C GLY A 24 0.49 1.30 4.19
N ILE A 25 0.87 2.55 4.34
CA ILE A 25 0.04 3.77 4.14
C ILE A 25 -0.62 3.83 2.76
N CYS A 26 -0.08 3.13 1.76
CA CYS A 26 -0.62 3.04 0.42
C CYS A 26 -1.92 2.23 0.37
N SER A 27 -2.08 1.27 1.25
CA SER A 27 -3.28 0.43 1.32
C SER A 27 -4.51 1.15 1.86
N ILE A 28 -4.32 2.37 2.42
CA ILE A 28 -5.40 3.25 2.90
C ILE A 28 -5.94 4.17 1.79
N ASN A 29 -5.74 3.82 0.53
CA ASN A 29 -6.04 4.67 -0.63
C ASN A 29 -7.43 5.32 -0.57
N HIS A 30 -8.44 4.58 -0.16
CA HIS A 30 -9.83 5.06 -0.04
C HIS A 30 -10.08 5.92 1.21
N GLY A 31 -9.20 5.87 2.23
CA GLY A 31 -9.25 6.76 3.37
C GLY A 31 -9.03 8.23 3.01
N PHE A 32 -8.44 8.52 1.85
CA PHE A 32 -8.18 9.87 1.38
C PHE A 32 -9.18 10.38 0.34
N THR A 33 -10.12 9.57 -0.13
CA THR A 33 -11.07 9.98 -1.16
C THR A 33 -12.32 10.59 -0.55
N THR A 34 -12.75 11.75 -1.08
CA THR A 34 -14.05 12.33 -0.78
C THR A 34 -15.11 11.47 -1.46
N GLU A 35 -15.82 10.65 -0.68
CA GLU A 35 -16.85 9.74 -1.18
C GLU A 35 -18.11 10.51 -1.63
N GLU A 36 -18.85 9.95 -2.60
CA GLU A 36 -20.14 10.48 -2.98
C GLU A 36 -21.09 10.46 -1.77
N LYS A 37 -21.71 11.60 -1.45
CA LYS A 37 -22.55 11.81 -0.26
C LYS A 37 -23.86 11.02 -0.26
N SER A 38 -24.17 10.27 -1.33
CA SER A 38 -25.47 9.63 -1.52
C SER A 38 -25.68 8.37 -0.67
N PHE A 39 -24.62 7.70 -0.25
CA PHE A 39 -24.70 6.44 0.52
C PHE A 39 -23.96 6.57 1.85
N LYS A 40 -24.46 5.85 2.86
CA LYS A 40 -23.88 5.85 4.22
C LYS A 40 -22.93 4.69 4.47
N ASN A 41 -23.10 3.61 3.72
CA ASN A 41 -22.31 2.40 3.94
C ASN A 41 -21.70 1.93 2.61
N HIS A 42 -20.47 1.44 2.67
CA HIS A 42 -19.75 0.86 1.54
C HIS A 42 -19.06 -0.42 1.98
N ILE A 43 -19.20 -1.45 1.17
CA ILE A 43 -18.41 -2.68 1.26
C ILE A 43 -17.53 -2.75 0.02
N GLU A 44 -16.26 -3.07 0.22
CA GLU A 44 -15.30 -3.30 -0.84
C GLU A 44 -14.68 -4.68 -0.71
N ILE A 45 -14.62 -5.38 -1.82
CA ILE A 45 -13.91 -6.65 -1.95
C ILE A 45 -12.90 -6.46 -3.07
N ALA A 46 -11.64 -6.76 -2.81
CA ALA A 46 -10.59 -6.55 -3.79
C ALA A 46 -9.54 -7.64 -3.74
N ALA A 47 -8.78 -7.75 -4.81
CA ALA A 47 -7.55 -8.52 -4.86
C ALA A 47 -6.46 -7.67 -5.50
N ILE A 48 -5.27 -7.66 -4.88
CA ILE A 48 -4.08 -6.99 -5.39
C ILE A 48 -3.09 -8.07 -5.81
N PHE A 49 -2.59 -7.94 -7.02
CA PHE A 49 -1.60 -8.82 -7.62
C PHE A 49 -0.29 -8.05 -7.75
N GLY A 50 0.81 -8.66 -7.44
CA GLY A 50 2.12 -8.05 -7.61
C GLY A 50 3.22 -9.08 -7.78
N THR A 51 4.29 -8.64 -8.44
CA THR A 51 5.55 -9.38 -8.52
C THR A 51 6.58 -8.63 -7.69
N GLY A 52 7.26 -9.33 -6.79
CA GLY A 52 8.30 -8.78 -5.95
C GLY A 52 9.69 -8.96 -6.56
N GLU A 53 10.70 -8.69 -5.76
CA GLU A 53 12.08 -9.10 -6.05
C GLU A 53 12.19 -10.62 -5.96
N SER A 54 13.26 -11.16 -6.55
CA SER A 54 13.60 -12.59 -6.47
C SER A 54 12.43 -13.52 -6.84
N ASP A 55 11.64 -13.13 -7.87
CA ASP A 55 10.50 -13.87 -8.42
C ASP A 55 9.37 -14.19 -7.43
N VAL A 56 9.30 -13.50 -6.30
CA VAL A 56 8.19 -13.66 -5.36
C VAL A 56 6.92 -13.02 -5.95
N ARG A 57 5.85 -13.80 -6.10
CA ARG A 57 4.55 -13.37 -6.59
C ARG A 57 3.55 -13.28 -5.45
N TYR A 58 2.72 -12.25 -5.47
CA TYR A 58 1.73 -12.00 -4.44
C TYR A 58 0.33 -11.94 -4.99
N VAL A 59 -0.59 -12.44 -4.19
CA VAL A 59 -2.02 -12.14 -4.30
C VAL A 59 -2.50 -11.75 -2.92
N SER A 60 -2.99 -10.52 -2.79
CA SER A 60 -3.42 -9.98 -1.50
C SER A 60 -4.88 -9.53 -1.58
N PRO A 61 -5.85 -10.44 -1.35
CA PRO A 61 -7.24 -10.07 -1.22
C PRO A 61 -7.50 -9.31 0.08
N TYR A 62 -8.48 -8.41 0.03
CA TYR A 62 -8.98 -7.73 1.23
C TYR A 62 -10.49 -7.48 1.16
N VAL A 63 -11.06 -7.28 2.34
CA VAL A 63 -12.43 -6.80 2.52
C VAL A 63 -12.35 -5.53 3.37
N SER A 64 -13.09 -4.49 2.99
CA SER A 64 -13.26 -3.30 3.80
C SER A 64 -14.73 -2.92 3.93
N TYR A 65 -15.05 -2.31 5.06
CA TYR A 65 -16.35 -1.72 5.34
C TYR A 65 -16.17 -0.29 5.80
N THR A 66 -16.83 0.64 5.13
CA THR A 66 -16.84 2.05 5.49
C THR A 66 -18.24 2.47 5.88
N LYS A 67 -18.36 3.11 7.05
CA LYS A 67 -19.58 3.74 7.54
C LYS A 67 -19.40 5.23 7.64
N ARG A 68 -20.28 5.98 6.96
CA ARG A 68 -20.38 7.42 7.14
C ARG A 68 -21.44 7.72 8.21
N PHE A 69 -21.02 8.35 9.28
CA PHE A 69 -21.91 8.73 10.38
C PHE A 69 -22.65 10.04 10.08
N ASN A 70 -21.96 10.97 9.42
CA ASN A 70 -22.50 12.25 8.98
C ASN A 70 -21.67 12.80 7.80
N ASP A 71 -21.95 14.02 7.34
CA ASP A 71 -21.25 14.64 6.20
C ASP A 71 -19.76 14.91 6.44
N SER A 72 -19.35 14.91 7.69
CA SER A 72 -17.97 15.22 8.07
C SER A 72 -17.17 14.00 8.55
N PHE A 73 -17.81 12.98 9.11
CA PHE A 73 -17.10 11.87 9.74
C PHE A 73 -17.48 10.53 9.13
N SER A 74 -16.46 9.76 8.75
CA SER A 74 -16.57 8.35 8.34
C SER A 74 -15.52 7.49 9.04
N PHE A 75 -15.81 6.20 9.13
CA PHE A 75 -14.93 5.20 9.71
C PHE A 75 -14.84 4.01 8.78
N THR A 76 -13.63 3.53 8.54
CA THR A 76 -13.34 2.37 7.70
C THR A 76 -12.63 1.31 8.52
N SER A 77 -13.09 0.06 8.41
CA SER A 77 -12.37 -1.13 8.85
C SER A 77 -11.98 -1.94 7.62
N LYS A 78 -10.74 -2.47 7.60
CA LYS A 78 -10.22 -3.29 6.51
C LYS A 78 -9.45 -4.46 7.08
N VAL A 79 -9.60 -5.63 6.47
CA VAL A 79 -8.82 -6.84 6.80
C VAL A 79 -8.20 -7.36 5.52
N THR A 80 -6.91 -7.68 5.59
CA THR A 80 -6.14 -8.22 4.47
C THR A 80 -5.81 -9.68 4.67
N PHE A 81 -5.69 -10.39 3.58
CA PHE A 81 -5.13 -11.72 3.49
C PHE A 81 -4.02 -11.69 2.46
N SER A 82 -3.00 -12.51 2.59
CA SER A 82 -1.88 -12.51 1.66
C SER A 82 -1.43 -13.93 1.33
N MET A 83 -1.24 -14.17 0.05
CA MET A 83 -0.61 -15.36 -0.51
C MET A 83 0.68 -14.95 -1.20
N ALA A 84 1.77 -15.67 -0.97
CA ALA A 84 3.03 -15.47 -1.68
C ALA A 84 3.54 -16.81 -2.19
N HIS A 85 4.18 -16.77 -3.35
CA HIS A 85 4.79 -17.92 -4.02
C HIS A 85 6.16 -17.50 -4.60
N GLY A 86 7.17 -18.34 -4.42
CA GLY A 86 8.52 -18.14 -4.96
C GLY A 86 9.44 -19.28 -4.57
N SER A 87 10.76 -19.05 -4.55
CA SER A 87 11.80 -20.08 -4.33
C SER A 87 11.68 -20.86 -3.02
N PHE A 88 11.15 -20.21 -1.95
CA PHE A 88 10.92 -20.87 -0.64
C PHE A 88 9.57 -21.61 -0.58
N GLY A 89 8.79 -21.65 -1.66
CA GLY A 89 7.48 -22.30 -1.71
C GLY A 89 6.32 -21.34 -1.68
N THR A 90 5.14 -21.85 -1.28
CA THR A 90 3.89 -21.10 -1.22
C THR A 90 3.41 -20.96 0.22
N ARG A 91 2.94 -19.78 0.58
CA ARG A 91 2.30 -19.53 1.87
C ARG A 91 1.01 -18.72 1.70
N SER A 92 0.11 -18.84 2.67
CA SER A 92 -1.11 -18.02 2.77
C SER A 92 -1.44 -17.76 4.23
N GLN A 93 -1.69 -16.51 4.60
CA GLN A 93 -2.03 -16.08 5.97
C GLN A 93 -2.86 -14.81 5.95
N PHE A 94 -3.59 -14.56 7.06
CA PHE A 94 -4.09 -13.22 7.35
C PHE A 94 -2.93 -12.23 7.49
N GLY A 95 -3.10 -11.03 6.96
CA GLY A 95 -2.11 -9.96 7.00
C GLY A 95 -2.32 -9.01 8.17
N ASP A 96 -3.02 -7.91 7.91
CA ASP A 96 -3.24 -6.83 8.87
C ASP A 96 -4.72 -6.44 8.92
N ALA A 97 -5.16 -5.91 10.08
CA ALA A 97 -6.40 -5.17 10.22
C ALA A 97 -6.11 -3.68 10.28
N PHE A 98 -6.95 -2.88 9.61
CA PHE A 98 -6.86 -1.41 9.61
C PHE A 98 -8.15 -0.82 10.15
N LEU A 99 -8.03 0.19 11.01
CA LEU A 99 -9.13 1.00 11.53
C LEU A 99 -8.82 2.47 11.24
N ILE A 100 -9.68 3.14 10.48
CA ILE A 100 -9.37 4.46 9.93
C ILE A 100 -10.57 5.39 10.15
N GLY A 101 -10.35 6.45 10.89
CA GLY A 101 -11.27 7.57 11.02
C GLY A 101 -10.91 8.70 10.06
N ASN A 102 -11.91 9.23 9.34
CA ASN A 102 -11.74 10.36 8.45
C ASN A 102 -12.66 11.49 8.86
N TYR A 103 -12.11 12.69 8.90
CA TYR A 103 -12.86 13.91 9.11
C TYR A 103 -12.74 14.84 7.89
N THR A 104 -13.85 15.20 7.30
CA THR A 104 -13.94 16.11 6.16
C THR A 104 -14.44 17.46 6.63
N PHE A 105 -13.64 18.51 6.46
CA PHE A 105 -14.02 19.88 6.80
C PHE A 105 -15.03 20.41 5.78
N LYS A 106 -15.75 21.47 6.15
CA LYS A 106 -16.65 22.15 5.19
C LYS A 106 -15.85 22.75 4.05
N GLU A 107 -16.36 22.62 2.84
CA GLU A 107 -15.77 23.22 1.64
C GLU A 107 -15.75 24.76 1.77
N LYS A 108 -14.59 25.36 1.48
CA LYS A 108 -14.40 26.81 1.41
C LYS A 108 -13.59 27.16 0.17
N ASN A 109 -14.10 28.08 -0.65
CA ASN A 109 -13.44 28.53 -1.89
C ASN A 109 -13.06 27.38 -2.84
N LYS A 110 -13.95 26.40 -3.03
CA LYS A 110 -13.74 25.19 -3.86
C LYS A 110 -12.59 24.31 -3.34
N LYS A 111 -12.14 24.51 -2.11
CA LYS A 111 -11.15 23.68 -1.42
C LYS A 111 -11.84 22.92 -0.31
N GLN A 112 -11.66 21.61 -0.30
CA GLN A 112 -12.14 20.74 0.77
C GLN A 112 -10.95 20.05 1.42
N TRP A 113 -10.75 20.33 2.70
CA TRP A 113 -9.73 19.69 3.53
C TRP A 113 -10.32 18.48 4.22
N GLY A 114 -9.46 17.52 4.53
CA GLY A 114 -9.77 16.39 5.39
C GLY A 114 -8.59 16.03 6.26
N ALA A 115 -8.87 15.32 7.34
CA ALA A 115 -7.88 14.74 8.24
C ALA A 115 -8.16 13.24 8.39
N LEU A 116 -7.10 12.45 8.54
CA LEU A 116 -7.14 11.01 8.71
C LEU A 116 -6.36 10.63 9.97
N LEU A 117 -6.95 9.77 10.78
CA LEU A 117 -6.30 9.06 11.86
C LEU A 117 -6.58 7.57 11.68
N GLY A 118 -5.55 6.74 11.68
CA GLY A 118 -5.71 5.30 11.49
C GLY A 118 -4.74 4.47 12.30
N TRP A 119 -5.10 3.21 12.47
CA TRP A 119 -4.29 2.19 13.13
C TRP A 119 -4.22 0.96 12.25
N LYS A 120 -3.06 0.31 12.24
CA LYS A 120 -2.83 -1.02 11.69
C LYS A 120 -2.49 -1.97 12.83
N PHE A 121 -3.11 -3.13 12.83
CA PHE A 121 -2.85 -4.22 13.78
C PHE A 121 -2.45 -5.47 13.01
N PRO A 122 -1.30 -6.10 13.32
CA PRO A 122 -0.86 -7.31 12.65
C PRO A 122 -1.61 -8.54 13.18
N PHE A 123 -2.01 -9.45 12.30
CA PHE A 123 -2.52 -10.77 12.72
C PHE A 123 -1.38 -11.78 12.96
N THR A 124 -0.16 -11.47 12.52
CA THR A 124 1.01 -12.34 12.69
C THR A 124 2.21 -11.55 13.18
N ALA A 125 3.11 -12.22 13.87
CA ALA A 125 4.38 -11.65 14.34
C ALA A 125 5.50 -11.77 13.28
N SER A 126 5.17 -11.95 12.00
CA SER A 126 6.15 -12.11 10.91
C SER A 126 7.11 -13.31 11.09
N ASN A 127 6.65 -14.36 11.71
CA ASN A 127 7.48 -15.50 12.13
C ASN A 127 7.13 -16.82 11.43
N LEU A 128 6.53 -16.74 10.25
CA LEU A 128 6.20 -17.95 9.47
C LEU A 128 7.46 -18.70 9.06
N LYS A 129 7.38 -20.02 9.16
CA LYS A 129 8.42 -20.97 8.75
C LYS A 129 7.81 -22.01 7.81
N ILE A 130 8.62 -22.54 6.89
CA ILE A 130 8.29 -23.70 6.08
C ILE A 130 9.30 -24.81 6.41
N ASN A 131 8.81 -25.99 6.76
CA ASN A 131 9.65 -27.14 7.17
C ASN A 131 10.67 -26.79 8.28
N GLY A 132 10.31 -25.90 9.21
CA GLY A 132 11.17 -25.44 10.29
C GLY A 132 12.14 -24.31 9.92
N TYR A 133 12.26 -23.96 8.64
CA TYR A 133 13.13 -22.88 8.16
C TYR A 133 12.40 -21.55 8.16
N SER A 134 13.04 -20.53 8.71
CA SER A 134 12.53 -19.17 8.72
C SER A 134 12.45 -18.58 7.31
N LEU A 135 11.41 -17.82 7.03
CA LEU A 135 11.21 -17.17 5.73
C LEU A 135 11.57 -15.68 5.81
N PRO A 136 12.14 -15.10 4.74
CA PRO A 136 12.35 -13.66 4.64
C PRO A 136 11.02 -12.89 4.71
N LEU A 137 11.08 -11.58 4.93
CA LEU A 137 9.88 -10.74 5.09
C LEU A 137 9.00 -10.73 3.83
N ASP A 138 9.57 -10.96 2.66
CA ASP A 138 8.85 -11.11 1.38
C ASP A 138 7.79 -12.22 1.43
N TYR A 139 8.00 -13.23 2.23
CA TYR A 139 7.05 -14.32 2.42
C TYR A 139 6.16 -14.14 3.67
N GLN A 140 6.34 -13.10 4.44
CA GLN A 140 5.47 -12.83 5.58
C GLN A 140 4.21 -12.08 5.11
N SER A 141 3.08 -12.28 5.78
CA SER A 141 1.81 -11.61 5.44
C SER A 141 1.65 -10.25 6.12
N SER A 142 2.47 -10.00 7.12
CA SER A 142 2.54 -8.77 7.91
C SER A 142 3.96 -8.53 8.36
N LEU A 143 4.33 -7.30 8.62
CA LEU A 143 5.61 -6.96 9.25
C LEU A 143 5.61 -7.16 10.77
N GLY A 144 4.47 -7.50 11.36
CA GLY A 144 4.37 -7.67 12.81
C GLY A 144 4.46 -6.36 13.58
N THR A 145 4.09 -5.23 13.00
CA THR A 145 4.11 -3.91 13.66
C THR A 145 2.70 -3.36 13.85
N VAL A 146 2.44 -2.72 14.99
CA VAL A 146 1.27 -1.87 15.19
C VAL A 146 1.65 -0.46 14.77
N ASP A 147 0.98 0.05 13.73
CA ASP A 147 1.32 1.34 13.15
C ASP A 147 0.20 2.37 13.33
N LEU A 148 0.60 3.60 13.62
CA LEU A 148 -0.25 4.78 13.61
C LEU A 148 -0.16 5.47 12.25
N PHE A 149 -1.31 5.85 11.69
CA PHE A 149 -1.41 6.67 10.49
C PHE A 149 -1.97 8.05 10.83
N LEU A 150 -1.28 9.08 10.41
CA LEU A 150 -1.72 10.47 10.48
C LEU A 150 -1.72 11.04 9.07
N GLY A 151 -2.81 11.65 8.65
CA GLY A 151 -2.88 12.17 7.29
C GLY A 151 -3.79 13.37 7.13
N THR A 152 -3.59 14.06 6.02
CA THR A 152 -4.46 15.14 5.55
C THR A 152 -4.67 15.02 4.05
N ASN A 153 -5.81 15.48 3.58
CA ASN A 153 -6.11 15.59 2.17
C ASN A 153 -6.66 16.98 1.82
N LEU A 154 -6.38 17.42 0.60
CA LEU A 154 -6.91 18.62 0.01
C LEU A 154 -7.48 18.29 -1.36
N SER A 155 -8.80 18.42 -1.52
CA SER A 155 -9.45 18.36 -2.83
C SER A 155 -9.64 19.79 -3.36
N TYR A 156 -9.18 20.05 -4.59
CA TYR A 156 -9.32 21.32 -5.27
C TYR A 156 -9.61 21.10 -6.75
N LYS A 157 -10.84 21.40 -7.19
CA LYS A 157 -11.34 21.16 -8.56
C LYS A 157 -11.22 19.67 -8.95
N LYS A 158 -10.26 19.34 -9.84
CA LYS A 158 -9.99 17.98 -10.33
C LYS A 158 -8.77 17.34 -9.66
N TRP A 159 -8.13 18.06 -8.75
CA TRP A 159 -6.94 17.63 -8.04
C TRP A 159 -7.26 17.18 -6.63
N ASP A 160 -6.63 16.08 -6.21
CA ASP A 160 -6.60 15.61 -4.84
C ASP A 160 -5.14 15.45 -4.41
N PHE A 161 -4.77 16.14 -3.33
CA PHE A 161 -3.44 16.08 -2.71
C PHE A 161 -3.58 15.39 -1.36
N ASN A 162 -2.70 14.43 -1.09
CA ASN A 162 -2.66 13.71 0.17
C ASN A 162 -1.27 13.80 0.76
N ALA A 163 -1.19 14.02 2.07
CA ALA A 163 0.04 13.89 2.84
C ALA A 163 -0.24 13.01 4.05
N ALA A 164 0.66 12.10 4.38
CA ALA A 164 0.50 11.23 5.53
C ALA A 164 1.82 10.74 6.11
N LEU A 165 1.77 10.28 7.36
CA LEU A 165 2.85 9.62 8.09
C LEU A 165 2.35 8.24 8.54
N GLN A 166 3.22 7.23 8.42
CA GLN A 166 3.07 5.92 9.04
C GLN A 166 4.17 5.77 10.09
N ILE A 167 3.78 5.53 11.32
CA ILE A 167 4.68 5.47 12.46
C ILE A 167 4.50 4.11 13.13
N PRO A 168 5.47 3.18 13.05
CA PRO A 168 5.47 1.97 13.85
C PRO A 168 5.58 2.33 15.34
N VAL A 169 4.51 2.06 16.09
CA VAL A 169 4.42 2.41 17.53
C VAL A 169 4.87 1.23 18.39
N PHE A 170 4.43 0.01 18.02
CA PHE A 170 4.83 -1.21 18.72
C PHE A 170 5.37 -2.21 17.71
N ASN A 171 6.56 -2.74 18.00
CA ASN A 171 7.16 -3.80 17.22
C ASN A 171 6.88 -5.15 17.88
N LEU A 172 6.06 -5.99 17.22
CA LEU A 172 5.74 -7.37 17.62
C LEU A 172 6.44 -8.38 16.69
N ASN A 173 7.35 -7.90 15.82
CA ASN A 173 8.07 -8.75 14.86
C ASN A 173 8.92 -9.79 15.59
N LYS A 174 8.78 -11.04 15.18
CA LYS A 174 9.57 -12.20 15.65
C LYS A 174 10.13 -12.98 14.47
N ASN A 175 10.43 -12.28 13.38
CA ASN A 175 11.13 -12.91 12.26
C ASN A 175 12.48 -13.47 12.75
N SER A 176 12.92 -14.54 12.15
CA SER A 176 14.20 -15.20 12.49
C SER A 176 14.97 -15.63 11.23
N TYR A 177 14.80 -14.87 10.15
CA TYR A 177 15.51 -15.12 8.91
C TYR A 177 16.90 -14.48 8.92
N PHE A 178 17.89 -15.28 8.57
CA PHE A 178 19.27 -14.88 8.33
C PHE A 178 19.66 -15.31 6.92
N LYS A 179 20.23 -14.42 6.11
CA LYS A 179 20.67 -14.73 4.75
C LYS A 179 21.72 -15.81 4.72
N GLU A 180 22.59 -15.87 5.75
CA GLU A 180 23.65 -16.85 5.92
C GLU A 180 23.11 -18.29 5.97
N TYR A 181 21.87 -18.47 6.43
CA TYR A 181 21.19 -19.77 6.49
C TYR A 181 20.17 -19.96 5.35
N GLY A 182 19.87 -18.90 4.60
CA GLY A 182 18.87 -18.91 3.53
C GLY A 182 19.31 -19.58 2.24
N ARG A 183 20.59 -19.89 2.09
CA ARG A 183 21.21 -20.44 0.88
C ARG A 183 21.03 -19.56 -0.38
N THR A 184 20.73 -18.29 -0.20
CA THR A 184 20.61 -17.29 -1.25
C THR A 184 20.96 -15.91 -0.70
N ASP A 185 21.56 -15.06 -1.51
CA ASP A 185 21.85 -13.66 -1.19
C ASP A 185 20.71 -12.71 -1.63
N ASP A 186 19.61 -13.26 -2.17
CA ASP A 186 18.51 -12.47 -2.72
C ASP A 186 17.73 -11.67 -1.65
N PHE A 187 17.79 -12.11 -0.39
CA PHE A 187 17.05 -11.50 0.71
C PHE A 187 17.98 -11.09 1.84
N PRO A 188 17.87 -9.86 2.38
CA PRO A 188 18.64 -9.45 3.54
C PRO A 188 18.22 -10.19 4.81
N SER A 189 19.12 -10.27 5.80
CA SER A 189 18.77 -10.76 7.14
C SER A 189 17.74 -9.85 7.78
N THR A 190 16.72 -10.46 8.42
CA THR A 190 15.57 -9.75 8.99
C THR A 190 15.16 -10.29 10.36
N ASN A 191 16.12 -10.96 11.05
CA ASN A 191 15.87 -11.45 12.40
C ASN A 191 15.49 -10.29 13.34
N LEU A 192 14.38 -10.42 14.07
CA LEU A 192 13.82 -9.39 14.96
C LEU A 192 13.81 -7.99 14.32
N PHE A 193 13.29 -7.93 13.10
CA PHE A 193 13.27 -6.74 12.26
C PHE A 193 12.59 -5.55 12.94
N GLU A 194 13.20 -4.37 12.82
CA GLU A 194 12.61 -3.09 13.24
C GLU A 194 12.52 -2.13 12.07
N ARG A 195 11.30 -1.71 11.79
CA ARG A 195 10.98 -0.77 10.72
C ARG A 195 11.01 0.67 11.20
N LYS A 196 11.48 1.59 10.34
CA LYS A 196 11.36 3.04 10.54
C LYS A 196 10.05 3.57 9.94
N SER A 197 9.78 4.84 10.20
CA SER A 197 8.57 5.54 9.76
C SER A 197 8.62 5.93 8.28
N ASP A 198 7.44 6.08 7.66
CA ASP A 198 7.31 6.60 6.30
C ASP A 198 6.56 7.92 6.28
N ALA A 199 6.98 8.81 5.38
CA ALA A 199 6.23 9.98 4.95
C ALA A 199 5.72 9.77 3.52
N LEU A 200 4.47 10.16 3.26
CA LEU A 200 3.80 10.00 1.97
C LEU A 200 3.28 11.33 1.46
N LEU A 201 3.48 11.59 0.17
CA LEU A 201 2.80 12.64 -0.58
C LEU A 201 2.22 12.04 -1.87
N ARG A 202 0.96 12.38 -2.20
CA ARG A 202 0.30 11.95 -3.43
C ARG A 202 -0.40 13.12 -4.10
N ALA A 203 -0.29 13.20 -5.41
CA ALA A 203 -1.06 14.11 -6.24
C ALA A 203 -1.85 13.29 -7.27
N THR A 204 -3.17 13.42 -7.26
CA THR A 204 -4.11 12.71 -8.14
C THR A 204 -4.88 13.70 -8.99
N TYR A 205 -5.04 13.43 -10.27
CA TYR A 205 -5.89 14.21 -11.16
C TYR A 205 -7.06 13.37 -11.67
N SER A 206 -8.29 13.88 -11.51
CA SER A 206 -9.52 13.16 -11.84
C SER A 206 -10.09 13.58 -13.19
N ILE A 207 -10.26 12.61 -14.12
CA ILE A 207 -10.82 12.78 -15.46
C ILE A 207 -12.10 11.94 -15.54
N LYS A 208 -13.26 12.58 -15.64
CA LYS A 208 -14.55 11.90 -15.81
C LYS A 208 -14.98 11.93 -17.27
N THR A 209 -15.48 10.81 -17.81
CA THR A 209 -16.09 10.77 -19.15
C THR A 209 -17.42 11.52 -19.18
N THR A 210 -17.84 11.94 -20.36
CA THR A 210 -19.10 12.69 -20.56
C THR A 210 -20.32 11.93 -20.05
N ASN A 211 -20.35 10.59 -20.22
CA ASN A 211 -21.44 9.73 -19.74
C ASN A 211 -21.30 9.38 -18.23
N LYS A 212 -20.28 9.91 -17.54
CA LYS A 212 -19.98 9.68 -16.12
C LYS A 212 -19.80 8.21 -15.71
N LYS A 213 -19.70 7.26 -16.67
CA LYS A 213 -19.50 5.84 -16.38
C LYS A 213 -18.05 5.54 -16.01
N PHE A 214 -17.09 6.21 -16.64
CA PHE A 214 -15.67 6.01 -16.36
C PHE A 214 -15.07 7.24 -15.68
N THR A 215 -14.19 6.97 -14.73
CA THR A 215 -13.31 7.96 -14.10
C THR A 215 -11.89 7.44 -14.16
N PHE A 216 -10.98 8.23 -14.73
CA PHE A 216 -9.54 7.95 -14.77
C PHE A 216 -8.84 8.86 -13.77
N LYS A 217 -7.98 8.30 -12.93
CA LYS A 217 -7.26 9.00 -11.88
C LYS A 217 -5.76 8.69 -11.98
N PRO A 218 -5.03 9.26 -12.95
CA PRO A 218 -3.57 9.22 -12.91
C PRO A 218 -3.08 9.92 -11.64
N ASN A 219 -2.08 9.35 -10.98
CA ASN A 219 -1.47 9.94 -9.81
C ASN A 219 0.02 9.60 -9.70
N VAL A 220 0.74 10.46 -9.00
CA VAL A 220 2.13 10.25 -8.60
C VAL A 220 2.16 10.18 -7.08
N LEU A 221 2.88 9.20 -6.57
CA LEU A 221 3.03 8.92 -5.16
C LEU A 221 4.50 8.95 -4.80
N PHE A 222 4.85 9.78 -3.83
CA PHE A 222 6.16 9.86 -3.20
C PHE A 222 6.07 9.22 -1.82
N ILE A 223 6.98 8.31 -1.53
CA ILE A 223 7.14 7.70 -0.21
C ILE A 223 8.59 7.92 0.21
N TYR A 224 8.80 8.54 1.34
CA TYR A 224 10.13 8.69 1.92
C TYR A 224 10.23 7.89 3.20
N HIS A 225 11.10 6.87 3.19
CA HIS A 225 11.43 6.10 4.37
C HIS A 225 12.43 6.87 5.22
N LEU A 226 12.02 7.22 6.46
CA LEU A 226 12.66 8.26 7.26
C LEU A 226 13.95 7.82 7.99
N GLY A 227 14.40 6.59 7.82
CA GLY A 227 15.64 6.11 8.40
C GLY A 227 15.90 4.64 8.06
N GLU A 228 17.13 4.19 8.25
CA GLU A 228 17.50 2.80 8.01
C GLU A 228 16.77 1.85 8.96
N ASP A 229 16.17 0.80 8.39
CA ASP A 229 15.64 -0.33 9.14
C ASP A 229 16.78 -1.08 9.83
N SER A 230 16.45 -1.93 10.79
CA SER A 230 17.47 -2.70 11.51
C SER A 230 17.02 -4.13 11.82
N PHE A 231 18.00 -4.98 12.06
CA PHE A 231 17.80 -6.37 12.48
C PHE A 231 18.81 -6.73 13.58
N GLU A 232 18.59 -7.83 14.28
CA GLU A 232 19.54 -8.37 15.24
C GLU A 232 20.40 -9.44 14.56
N ASN A 233 21.71 -9.27 14.58
CA ASN A 233 22.66 -10.19 13.97
C ASN A 233 22.81 -11.47 14.80
N ILE A 234 23.61 -12.45 14.31
CA ILE A 234 23.85 -13.73 14.97
C ILE A 234 24.54 -13.63 16.34
N LEU A 235 25.15 -12.48 16.65
CA LEU A 235 25.79 -12.18 17.92
C LEU A 235 24.86 -11.46 18.91
N GLY A 236 23.58 -11.25 18.52
CA GLY A 236 22.61 -10.51 19.33
C GLY A 236 22.81 -8.99 19.30
N GLN A 237 23.54 -8.46 18.33
CA GLN A 237 23.77 -7.02 18.19
C GLN A 237 22.82 -6.43 17.15
N ARG A 238 22.29 -5.23 17.42
CA ARG A 238 21.44 -4.51 16.49
C ARG A 238 22.29 -3.86 15.39
N GLU A 239 21.96 -4.16 14.13
CA GLU A 239 22.61 -3.64 12.95
C GLU A 239 21.61 -2.91 12.05
N SER A 240 22.02 -1.76 11.47
CA SER A 240 21.26 -1.05 10.45
C SER A 240 21.39 -1.75 9.09
N ILE A 241 20.30 -1.83 8.37
CA ILE A 241 20.27 -2.28 6.98
C ILE A 241 20.52 -1.07 6.09
N LYS A 242 21.79 -0.88 5.71
CA LYS A 242 22.23 0.28 4.91
C LYS A 242 21.49 0.36 3.59
N GLY A 243 21.03 1.57 3.21
CA GLY A 243 20.29 1.83 1.98
C GLY A 243 18.81 1.43 2.05
N SER A 244 18.31 1.08 3.23
CA SER A 244 16.88 0.80 3.44
C SER A 244 16.05 2.07 3.65
N ASP A 245 16.67 3.22 3.88
CA ASP A 245 16.05 4.54 3.87
C ASP A 245 15.95 5.12 2.46
N GLY A 246 15.23 6.24 2.30
CA GLY A 246 15.22 6.99 1.06
C GLY A 246 13.88 7.09 0.35
N LEU A 247 13.93 7.56 -0.89
CA LEU A 247 12.78 7.94 -1.69
C LEU A 247 12.32 6.82 -2.63
N THR A 248 11.01 6.59 -2.63
CA THR A 248 10.32 5.79 -3.66
C THR A 248 9.31 6.69 -4.38
N ILE A 249 9.28 6.67 -5.72
CA ILE A 249 8.32 7.42 -6.54
C ILE A 249 7.56 6.43 -7.41
N ASN A 250 6.24 6.39 -7.26
CA ASN A 250 5.36 5.52 -8.03
C ASN A 250 4.46 6.33 -8.96
N GLY A 251 4.31 5.87 -10.20
CA GLY A 251 3.25 6.29 -11.10
C GLY A 251 2.09 5.30 -11.00
N ASN A 252 0.87 5.80 -10.84
CA ASN A 252 -0.31 4.97 -10.73
C ASN A 252 -1.41 5.47 -11.67
N LEU A 253 -2.20 4.54 -12.19
CA LEU A 253 -3.43 4.80 -12.90
C LEU A 253 -4.56 4.03 -12.25
N ILE A 254 -5.56 4.75 -11.74
CA ILE A 254 -6.78 4.17 -11.21
C ILE A 254 -7.90 4.44 -12.21
N THR A 255 -8.61 3.39 -12.62
CA THR A 255 -9.74 3.47 -13.54
C THR A 255 -10.96 2.88 -12.85
N SER A 256 -11.96 3.73 -12.59
CA SER A 256 -13.23 3.31 -11.98
C SER A 256 -14.33 3.26 -13.04
N TYR A 257 -15.13 2.20 -13.02
CA TYR A 257 -16.33 2.02 -13.85
C TYR A 257 -17.56 1.91 -12.98
N ASN A 258 -18.50 2.83 -13.13
CA ASN A 258 -19.79 2.82 -12.43
C ASN A 258 -20.75 1.87 -13.16
N ILE A 259 -21.00 0.69 -12.58
CA ILE A 259 -21.96 -0.29 -13.07
C ILE A 259 -23.39 0.24 -12.84
N SER A 260 -23.64 0.75 -11.65
CA SER A 260 -24.88 1.36 -11.22
C SER A 260 -24.61 2.54 -10.28
N LYS A 261 -25.66 3.14 -9.69
CA LYS A 261 -25.49 4.14 -8.62
C LYS A 261 -24.90 3.54 -7.33
N GLN A 262 -25.09 2.25 -7.12
CA GLN A 262 -24.65 1.52 -5.91
C GLN A 262 -23.39 0.71 -6.13
N SER A 263 -23.08 0.35 -7.37
CA SER A 263 -22.00 -0.61 -7.67
C SER A 263 -20.96 -0.01 -8.60
N SER A 264 -19.69 -0.17 -8.26
CA SER A 264 -18.57 0.21 -9.12
C SER A 264 -17.46 -0.85 -9.11
N LEU A 265 -16.75 -0.91 -10.22
CA LEU A 265 -15.53 -1.69 -10.39
C LEU A 265 -14.36 -0.73 -10.53
N GLU A 266 -13.25 -1.02 -9.89
CA GLU A 266 -12.03 -0.22 -10.00
C GLU A 266 -10.84 -1.11 -10.35
N LEU A 267 -10.10 -0.70 -11.37
CA LEU A 267 -8.81 -1.28 -11.76
C LEU A 267 -7.72 -0.26 -11.41
N SER A 268 -6.74 -0.68 -10.65
CA SER A 268 -5.55 0.10 -10.33
C SER A 268 -4.30 -0.56 -10.92
N LEU A 269 -3.44 0.23 -11.52
CA LEU A 269 -2.14 -0.18 -12.03
C LEU A 269 -1.09 0.74 -11.44
N ALA A 270 -0.01 0.19 -10.93
CA ALA A 270 1.07 0.94 -10.33
C ALA A 270 2.43 0.40 -10.76
N THR A 271 3.36 1.32 -11.02
CA THR A 271 4.76 1.02 -11.29
C THR A 271 5.63 2.13 -10.69
N PRO A 272 6.77 1.81 -10.05
CA PRO A 272 7.67 2.82 -9.55
C PRO A 272 8.65 3.30 -10.62
N PHE A 273 9.07 4.55 -10.47
CA PHE A 273 10.10 5.20 -11.27
C PHE A 273 11.41 5.37 -10.50
N VAL A 274 11.32 5.46 -9.18
CA VAL A 274 12.46 5.57 -8.26
C VAL A 274 12.23 4.63 -7.09
N VAL A 275 13.27 3.98 -6.62
CA VAL A 275 13.22 3.01 -5.54
C VAL A 275 14.41 3.15 -4.60
N ARG A 276 14.27 2.74 -3.35
CA ARG A 276 15.35 2.62 -2.37
C ARG A 276 16.33 1.52 -2.78
N ASP A 277 17.57 1.61 -2.36
CA ASP A 277 18.61 0.66 -2.72
C ASP A 277 18.34 -0.73 -2.12
N VAL A 278 17.91 -0.80 -0.86
CA VAL A 278 17.58 -2.04 -0.16
C VAL A 278 16.18 -1.96 0.44
N ARG A 279 15.44 -3.05 0.39
CA ARG A 279 14.02 -3.11 0.75
C ARG A 279 13.70 -4.34 1.58
N PRO A 280 14.17 -4.36 2.83
CA PRO A 280 14.05 -5.52 3.70
C PRO A 280 12.64 -5.81 4.15
N ASP A 281 11.73 -4.85 3.99
CA ASP A 281 10.33 -4.93 4.44
C ASP A 281 9.45 -5.85 3.58
N GLY A 282 10.02 -6.56 2.61
CA GLY A 282 9.30 -7.52 1.77
C GLY A 282 8.20 -6.93 0.89
N LEU A 283 8.16 -5.61 0.81
CA LEU A 283 7.06 -4.88 0.20
C LEU A 283 7.40 -4.40 -1.21
N THR A 284 8.45 -4.96 -1.73
CA THR A 284 9.03 -4.68 -3.03
C THR A 284 8.21 -5.33 -4.13
N ARG A 285 7.59 -4.53 -4.97
CA ARG A 285 6.82 -5.03 -6.11
C ARG A 285 7.22 -4.29 -7.38
N SER A 286 7.60 -5.04 -8.39
CA SER A 286 7.98 -4.49 -9.69
C SER A 286 6.77 -3.96 -10.47
N PHE A 287 5.62 -4.59 -10.31
CA PHE A 287 4.35 -4.18 -10.89
C PHE A 287 3.21 -4.57 -9.94
N VAL A 288 2.22 -3.70 -9.83
CA VAL A 288 1.01 -3.97 -9.04
C VAL A 288 -0.22 -3.72 -9.89
N ALA A 289 -1.11 -4.70 -9.91
CA ALA A 289 -2.46 -4.57 -10.46
C ALA A 289 -3.48 -4.89 -9.36
N GLY A 290 -4.44 -4.01 -9.15
CA GLY A 290 -5.53 -4.22 -8.21
C GLY A 290 -6.88 -4.22 -8.90
N LEU A 291 -7.74 -5.15 -8.53
CA LEU A 291 -9.14 -5.18 -8.96
C LEU A 291 -10.02 -5.12 -7.73
N GLN A 292 -10.95 -4.17 -7.71
CA GLN A 292 -11.84 -3.91 -6.59
C GLN A 292 -13.28 -3.78 -7.06
N TYR A 293 -14.19 -4.40 -6.34
CA TYR A 293 -15.62 -4.19 -6.43
C TYR A 293 -16.11 -3.47 -5.19
N ARG A 294 -16.88 -2.38 -5.38
CA ARG A 294 -17.51 -1.60 -4.30
C ARG A 294 -19.03 -1.69 -4.45
N TYR A 295 -19.70 -1.93 -3.33
CA TYR A 295 -21.14 -1.84 -3.18
C TYR A 295 -21.50 -0.83 -2.09
N SER A 296 -22.41 0.08 -2.41
CA SER A 296 -22.83 1.23 -1.57
C SER A 296 -24.32 1.15 -1.23
N PHE A 297 -24.71 1.38 0.04
CA PHE A 297 -26.10 1.26 0.51
C PHE A 297 -26.42 2.15 1.71
#